data_641561fc79063f1e3e7d451058789713
#
_entry.id   641561fc79063f1e3e7d451058789713
#
_cell.length_a   1.000
_cell.length_b   1.000
_cell.length_c   1.000
_cell.angle_alpha   90.00
_cell.angle_beta   90.00
_cell.angle_gamma   90.00
#
_symmetry.space_group_name_H-M   'P 1'
#
loop_
_entity.id
_entity.type
_entity.pdbx_description
1 polymer ?
#
loop_
_entity_poly.entity_id
_entity_poly.type
_entity_poly.pdbx_seq_one_letter_code
_entity_poly.pdbx_strand_id
1 'polypeptide(L)'
;MFERVYPTKIILPMKMHYGVPAVPAVKEGDYVRVGQCVGVPEKGSFSVPVHSGISGRVSDISDLRLPNGIQTPAVTIVSDMKRTRLDSMKPRSGFKLSASEAIGIIRDAGICGMGGEGIPTAAKLKRARTETVKDFLVNCLQSEPYSTSDLVAITEYPDYVVLGASACARSVGASRCIFLISENRKEQRIALANSIERIKVDFKDLEYDIKLFRERFPQGYYRLVARALYGKNLALGETIEKSCSAVLFNCSTMLACWEALSDNIPMMSRIVSVTGDASGGHNMLVPIGTPVSELLINAQDIKNGSDRIVWGNCLTGIEIKDPENTPVVKTTSVISVVRRAEVPRTPCIHCGLCSECCPMNLSPNTIYEMLNQGLKQKAAEEGARDCISCGSCSYVCPAGINLTTAIASFAGEGRVIEVNSLLDNSSAEERVIEDFKAYYVGETSLLEDYSDGDEDVRKKSPDSIMLPFEKDKEV
;
A
#
# COMPACT_ATOMS: atom_id res chain seq x y z
N MET A 1 8.07 -3.01 19.98
CA MET A 1 7.41 -1.89 20.72
C MET A 1 7.33 -0.70 19.79
N PHE A 2 6.21 0.00 19.75
CA PHE A 2 5.99 1.20 18.94
C PHE A 2 5.35 2.29 19.80
N GLU A 3 5.57 3.55 19.42
CA GLU A 3 4.99 4.71 20.09
C GLU A 3 3.66 5.10 19.42
N ARG A 4 2.75 5.70 20.18
CA ARG A 4 1.51 6.28 19.64
C ARG A 4 1.66 7.77 19.49
N VAL A 5 1.37 8.27 18.29
CA VAL A 5 1.40 9.71 18.00
C VAL A 5 0.03 10.31 18.29
N TYR A 6 0.03 11.46 18.94
CA TYR A 6 -1.16 12.26 19.25
C TYR A 6 -0.99 13.64 18.60
N PRO A 7 -1.32 13.80 17.32
CA PRO A 7 -1.05 15.03 16.61
C PRO A 7 -1.94 16.19 17.05
N THR A 8 -1.39 17.40 16.97
CA THR A 8 -2.14 18.63 17.22
C THR A 8 -3.07 18.99 16.08
N LYS A 9 -2.74 18.56 14.87
CA LYS A 9 -3.57 18.68 13.66
C LYS A 9 -3.38 17.48 12.75
N ILE A 10 -4.35 17.22 11.88
CA ILE A 10 -4.18 16.34 10.73
C ILE A 10 -4.60 17.06 9.46
N ILE A 11 -3.95 16.74 8.36
CA ILE A 11 -4.27 17.20 7.01
C ILE A 11 -4.63 15.94 6.21
N LEU A 12 -5.89 15.80 5.82
CA LEU A 12 -6.42 14.61 5.14
C LEU A 12 -6.60 14.89 3.65
N PRO A 13 -5.63 14.51 2.79
CA PRO A 13 -5.82 14.59 1.35
C PRO A 13 -6.94 13.66 0.91
N MET A 14 -7.78 14.10 0.00
CA MET A 14 -8.87 13.29 -0.55
C MET A 14 -8.37 12.20 -1.49
N LYS A 15 -7.13 12.33 -2.01
CA LYS A 15 -6.45 11.31 -2.81
C LYS A 15 -5.24 10.73 -2.08
N MET A 16 -5.46 9.63 -1.35
CA MET A 16 -4.43 8.87 -0.64
C MET A 16 -4.36 7.41 -1.12
N HIS A 17 -4.97 7.11 -2.26
CA HIS A 17 -5.15 5.78 -2.81
C HIS A 17 -5.05 5.82 -4.34
N TYR A 18 -4.99 4.67 -4.97
CA TYR A 18 -5.11 4.54 -6.41
C TYR A 18 -6.56 4.82 -6.85
N GLY A 19 -6.72 5.64 -7.88
CA GLY A 19 -8.03 6.05 -8.39
C GLY A 19 -8.27 7.56 -8.30
N VAL A 20 -9.54 7.98 -8.27
CA VAL A 20 -9.92 9.39 -8.21
C VAL A 20 -10.04 9.89 -6.76
N PRO A 21 -9.87 11.18 -6.48
CA PRO A 21 -10.06 11.72 -5.13
C PRO A 21 -11.46 11.46 -4.58
N ALA A 22 -11.59 11.28 -3.27
CA ALA A 22 -12.87 11.43 -2.58
C ALA A 22 -13.31 12.91 -2.58
N VAL A 23 -14.59 13.15 -2.28
CA VAL A 23 -15.15 14.50 -2.14
C VAL A 23 -15.27 14.83 -0.64
N PRO A 24 -14.83 16.01 -0.16
CA PRO A 24 -15.04 16.43 1.21
C PRO A 24 -16.52 16.35 1.60
N ALA A 25 -16.83 15.71 2.73
CA ALA A 25 -18.19 15.54 3.25
C ALA A 25 -18.44 16.38 4.51
N VAL A 26 -17.56 17.29 4.83
CA VAL A 26 -17.61 18.21 5.97
C VAL A 26 -17.35 19.64 5.49
N LYS A 27 -17.63 20.63 6.35
CA LYS A 27 -17.41 22.06 6.10
C LYS A 27 -16.48 22.63 7.18
N GLU A 28 -15.86 23.76 6.89
CA GLU A 28 -15.12 24.52 7.89
C GLU A 28 -15.99 24.84 9.11
N GLY A 29 -15.40 24.70 10.30
CA GLY A 29 -16.08 24.86 11.58
C GLY A 29 -16.78 23.60 12.11
N ASP A 30 -17.03 22.59 11.28
CA ASP A 30 -17.67 21.34 11.71
C ASP A 30 -16.84 20.64 12.79
N TYR A 31 -17.53 20.07 13.78
CA TYR A 31 -16.88 19.18 14.76
C TYR A 31 -16.85 17.75 14.25
N VAL A 32 -15.68 17.15 14.23
CA VAL A 32 -15.42 15.80 13.74
C VAL A 32 -15.01 14.90 14.91
N ARG A 33 -15.50 13.66 14.90
CA ARG A 33 -15.15 12.60 15.86
C ARG A 33 -14.14 11.61 15.25
N VAL A 34 -13.40 10.90 16.11
CA VAL A 34 -12.55 9.79 15.69
C VAL A 34 -13.40 8.72 14.99
N GLY A 35 -12.98 8.29 13.81
CA GLY A 35 -13.70 7.33 12.95
C GLY A 35 -14.74 7.95 12.02
N GLN A 36 -14.99 9.25 12.14
CA GLN A 36 -15.96 9.92 11.25
C GLN A 36 -15.44 10.00 9.81
N CYS A 37 -16.30 9.64 8.86
CA CYS A 37 -16.03 9.82 7.44
C CYS A 37 -16.06 11.32 7.11
N VAL A 38 -14.98 11.83 6.56
CA VAL A 38 -14.81 13.24 6.17
C VAL A 38 -14.63 13.42 4.67
N GLY A 39 -14.41 12.33 3.94
CA GLY A 39 -14.37 12.30 2.49
C GLY A 39 -15.10 11.07 1.97
N VAL A 40 -16.01 11.28 1.03
CA VAL A 40 -16.84 10.21 0.43
C VAL A 40 -16.49 10.00 -1.04
N PRO A 41 -16.45 8.76 -1.54
CA PRO A 41 -16.33 8.49 -2.97
C PRO A 41 -17.53 9.06 -3.74
N GLU A 42 -17.30 9.62 -4.91
CA GLU A 42 -18.41 9.86 -5.84
C GLU A 42 -19.03 8.54 -6.29
N LYS A 43 -20.35 8.56 -6.51
CA LYS A 43 -21.07 7.37 -6.93
C LYS A 43 -20.54 6.85 -8.27
N GLY A 44 -20.19 5.57 -8.31
CA GLY A 44 -19.62 4.94 -9.50
C GLY A 44 -18.13 5.21 -9.73
N SER A 45 -17.45 5.95 -8.86
CA SER A 45 -16.02 6.23 -9.00
C SER A 45 -15.15 5.17 -8.33
N PHE A 46 -13.93 4.99 -8.87
CA PHE A 46 -12.90 4.16 -8.26
C PHE A 46 -12.16 4.96 -7.19
N SER A 47 -12.72 4.97 -5.99
CA SER A 47 -12.25 5.77 -4.85
C SER A 47 -12.53 5.05 -3.53
N VAL A 48 -11.99 5.54 -2.43
CA VAL A 48 -12.28 5.04 -1.08
C VAL A 48 -12.60 6.16 -0.10
N PRO A 49 -13.44 5.93 0.91
CA PRO A 49 -13.71 6.90 1.96
C PRO A 49 -12.47 7.32 2.73
N VAL A 50 -12.48 8.53 3.24
CA VAL A 50 -11.45 9.11 4.12
C VAL A 50 -12.05 9.34 5.50
N HIS A 51 -11.40 8.81 6.54
CA HIS A 51 -11.86 8.87 7.92
C HIS A 51 -10.89 9.64 8.81
N SER A 52 -11.41 10.37 9.79
CA SER A 52 -10.59 11.09 10.76
C SER A 52 -10.04 10.16 11.85
N GLY A 53 -8.74 10.24 12.11
CA GLY A 53 -8.07 9.56 13.24
C GLY A 53 -8.09 10.36 14.55
N ILE A 54 -8.59 11.61 14.53
CA ILE A 54 -8.69 12.49 15.71
C ILE A 54 -10.09 13.08 15.84
N SER A 55 -10.39 13.61 17.02
CA SER A 55 -11.54 14.50 17.21
C SER A 55 -11.08 15.96 17.26
N GLY A 56 -11.91 16.85 16.76
CA GLY A 56 -11.60 18.27 16.70
C GLY A 56 -12.49 19.06 15.74
N ARG A 57 -12.02 20.21 15.30
CA ARG A 57 -12.75 21.07 14.36
C ARG A 57 -12.04 21.18 13.02
N VAL A 58 -12.81 21.13 11.95
CA VAL A 58 -12.33 21.44 10.60
C VAL A 58 -11.92 22.92 10.57
N SER A 59 -10.65 23.17 10.33
CA SER A 59 -10.09 24.53 10.28
C SER A 59 -9.96 25.06 8.86
N ASP A 60 -9.81 24.17 7.86
CA ASP A 60 -9.58 24.56 6.47
C ASP A 60 -9.94 23.42 5.52
N ILE A 61 -10.43 23.76 4.33
CA ILE A 61 -10.63 22.84 3.20
C ILE A 61 -10.06 23.51 1.96
N SER A 62 -8.88 23.10 1.56
CA SER A 62 -8.15 23.71 0.44
C SER A 62 -7.40 22.66 -0.38
N ASP A 63 -6.90 23.08 -1.55
CA ASP A 63 -6.07 22.22 -2.38
C ASP A 63 -4.68 22.06 -1.78
N LEU A 64 -4.24 20.82 -1.66
CA LEU A 64 -2.91 20.43 -1.21
C LEU A 64 -2.12 19.81 -2.37
N ARG A 65 -0.86 20.23 -2.52
CA ARG A 65 0.08 19.55 -3.41
C ARG A 65 0.99 18.63 -2.61
N LEU A 66 0.85 17.32 -2.85
CA LEU A 66 1.69 16.31 -2.23
C LEU A 66 3.11 16.30 -2.83
N PRO A 67 4.13 15.75 -2.13
CA PRO A 67 5.52 15.69 -2.63
C PRO A 67 5.65 15.01 -4.00
N ASN A 68 4.81 14.03 -4.31
CA ASN A 68 4.76 13.33 -5.60
C ASN A 68 4.10 14.15 -6.73
N GLY A 69 3.75 15.42 -6.47
CA GLY A 69 3.15 16.32 -7.45
C GLY A 69 1.62 16.22 -7.57
N ILE A 70 0.98 15.27 -6.93
CA ILE A 70 -0.48 15.14 -6.94
C ILE A 70 -1.10 16.36 -6.24
N GLN A 71 -2.03 17.01 -6.92
CA GLN A 71 -2.86 18.06 -6.35
C GLN A 71 -4.25 17.49 -6.04
N THR A 72 -4.74 17.75 -4.82
CA THR A 72 -5.99 17.16 -4.33
C THR A 72 -6.60 18.05 -3.24
N PRO A 73 -7.93 18.14 -3.14
CA PRO A 73 -8.55 18.72 -1.96
C PRO A 73 -8.07 18.04 -0.69
N ALA A 74 -7.92 18.79 0.38
CA ALA A 74 -7.54 18.28 1.69
C ALA A 74 -8.39 18.93 2.78
N VAL A 75 -8.74 18.16 3.80
CA VAL A 75 -9.46 18.61 4.98
C VAL A 75 -8.47 18.69 6.15
N THR A 76 -8.28 19.88 6.69
CA THR A 76 -7.44 20.10 7.87
C THR A 76 -8.31 20.12 9.14
N ILE A 77 -7.97 19.29 10.12
CA ILE A 77 -8.66 19.18 11.39
C ILE A 77 -7.68 19.50 12.53
N VAL A 78 -8.03 20.49 13.35
CA VAL A 78 -7.28 20.83 14.57
C VAL A 78 -7.83 19.99 15.72
N SER A 79 -6.95 19.27 16.41
CA SER A 79 -7.28 18.35 17.48
C SER A 79 -7.81 19.10 18.71
N ASP A 80 -8.84 18.54 19.36
CA ASP A 80 -9.28 18.93 20.69
C ASP A 80 -8.62 18.11 21.82
N MET A 81 -7.74 17.18 21.46
CA MET A 81 -7.03 16.24 22.32
C MET A 81 -7.94 15.31 23.17
N LYS A 82 -9.26 15.34 22.94
CA LYS A 82 -10.24 14.54 23.73
C LYS A 82 -10.42 13.13 23.17
N ARG A 83 -10.11 12.93 21.87
CA ARG A 83 -10.28 11.63 21.19
C ARG A 83 -11.69 11.06 21.28
N THR A 84 -12.69 11.93 21.20
CA THR A 84 -14.11 11.52 21.20
C THR A 84 -14.39 10.64 19.98
N ARG A 85 -14.77 9.38 20.22
CA ARG A 85 -15.05 8.41 19.17
C ARG A 85 -16.50 8.46 18.72
N LEU A 86 -16.75 7.94 17.49
CA LEU A 86 -18.12 7.62 17.08
C LEU A 86 -18.67 6.45 17.91
N ASP A 87 -19.95 6.53 18.25
CA ASP A 87 -20.64 5.46 18.99
C ASP A 87 -20.74 4.15 18.21
N SER A 88 -20.64 4.20 16.88
CA SER A 88 -20.65 3.04 15.99
C SER A 88 -19.33 2.25 16.03
N MET A 89 -18.24 2.81 16.55
CA MET A 89 -16.95 2.12 16.68
C MET A 89 -16.96 1.20 17.91
N LYS A 90 -17.72 0.13 17.81
CA LYS A 90 -17.81 -0.92 18.84
C LYS A 90 -17.51 -2.27 18.21
N PRO A 91 -16.85 -3.18 18.93
CA PRO A 91 -16.65 -4.55 18.45
C PRO A 91 -17.97 -5.20 18.04
N ARG A 92 -17.93 -5.95 16.95
CA ARG A 92 -19.04 -6.80 16.52
C ARG A 92 -18.96 -8.13 17.26
N SER A 93 -20.06 -8.62 17.76
CA SER A 93 -20.14 -9.91 18.45
C SER A 93 -21.15 -10.83 17.79
N GLY A 94 -20.80 -12.12 17.68
CA GLY A 94 -21.74 -13.20 17.36
C GLY A 94 -22.41 -13.12 15.99
N PHE A 95 -21.78 -12.54 14.98
CA PHE A 95 -22.38 -12.39 13.65
C PHE A 95 -21.67 -13.23 12.59
N LYS A 96 -22.44 -13.62 11.57
CA LYS A 96 -21.93 -14.24 10.35
C LYS A 96 -21.97 -13.22 9.23
N LEU A 97 -20.87 -13.08 8.51
CA LEU A 97 -20.79 -12.25 7.33
C LEU A 97 -20.77 -13.12 6.07
N SER A 98 -21.56 -12.75 5.10
CA SER A 98 -21.35 -13.20 3.72
C SER A 98 -20.09 -12.55 3.15
N ALA A 99 -19.54 -13.13 2.10
CA ALA A 99 -18.40 -12.55 1.40
C ALA A 99 -18.68 -11.12 0.91
N SER A 100 -19.87 -10.86 0.40
CA SER A 100 -20.27 -9.52 -0.08
C SER A 100 -20.35 -8.51 1.06
N GLU A 101 -20.88 -8.89 2.23
CA GLU A 101 -20.92 -8.03 3.41
C GLU A 101 -19.53 -7.72 3.94
N ALA A 102 -18.63 -8.72 4.00
CA ALA A 102 -17.25 -8.51 4.42
C ALA A 102 -16.51 -7.53 3.48
N ILE A 103 -16.64 -7.72 2.17
CA ILE A 103 -16.05 -6.82 1.16
C ILE A 103 -16.68 -5.42 1.25
N GLY A 104 -17.99 -5.33 1.51
CA GLY A 104 -18.70 -4.06 1.75
C GLY A 104 -18.15 -3.29 2.95
N ILE A 105 -17.97 -3.98 4.09
CA ILE A 105 -17.38 -3.37 5.30
C ILE A 105 -15.95 -2.86 5.03
N ILE A 106 -15.12 -3.64 4.32
CA ILE A 106 -13.75 -3.26 3.96
C ILE A 106 -13.75 -2.03 3.04
N ARG A 107 -14.70 -1.94 2.08
CA ARG A 107 -14.91 -0.77 1.23
C ARG A 107 -15.25 0.46 2.07
N ASP A 108 -16.28 0.35 2.92
CA ASP A 108 -16.81 1.47 3.70
C ASP A 108 -15.83 1.93 4.80
N ALA A 109 -14.96 1.04 5.26
CA ALA A 109 -13.83 1.37 6.13
C ALA A 109 -12.69 2.11 5.40
N GLY A 110 -12.77 2.29 4.08
CA GLY A 110 -11.80 3.03 3.29
C GLY A 110 -10.43 2.36 3.20
N ILE A 111 -10.37 1.02 3.27
CA ILE A 111 -9.10 0.29 3.27
C ILE A 111 -8.53 0.22 1.86
N CYS A 112 -7.28 0.63 1.72
CA CYS A 112 -6.48 0.43 0.51
C CYS A 112 -5.17 -0.30 0.83
N GLY A 113 -4.50 -0.81 -0.21
CA GLY A 113 -3.25 -1.54 -0.08
C GLY A 113 -2.17 -0.70 0.62
N MET A 114 -1.60 -1.24 1.71
CA MET A 114 -0.61 -0.55 2.54
C MET A 114 0.84 -0.81 2.12
N GLY A 115 1.05 -1.67 1.11
CA GLY A 115 2.37 -2.00 0.56
C GLY A 115 2.91 -1.02 -0.48
N GLY A 116 2.31 0.18 -0.63
CA GLY A 116 2.81 1.27 -1.49
C GLY A 116 1.88 1.66 -2.64
N GLU A 117 1.20 0.73 -3.29
CA GLU A 117 0.37 1.01 -4.48
C GLU A 117 -0.98 1.70 -4.16
N GLY A 118 -1.52 1.47 -2.96
CA GLY A 118 -2.76 2.11 -2.52
C GLY A 118 -4.02 1.64 -3.25
N ILE A 119 -4.01 0.46 -3.86
CA ILE A 119 -5.18 -0.09 -4.56
C ILE A 119 -6.31 -0.32 -3.55
N PRO A 120 -7.57 0.12 -3.83
CA PRO A 120 -8.72 -0.16 -2.99
C PRO A 120 -8.86 -1.65 -2.71
N THR A 121 -8.78 -2.05 -1.43
CA THR A 121 -8.72 -3.47 -1.04
C THR A 121 -10.00 -4.21 -1.43
N ALA A 122 -11.16 -3.59 -1.25
CA ALA A 122 -12.44 -4.18 -1.65
C ALA A 122 -12.51 -4.49 -3.16
N ALA A 123 -12.00 -3.60 -4.00
CA ALA A 123 -11.94 -3.82 -5.45
C ALA A 123 -11.02 -4.99 -5.80
N LYS A 124 -9.84 -5.06 -5.16
CA LYS A 124 -8.91 -6.18 -5.37
C LYS A 124 -9.48 -7.52 -4.91
N LEU A 125 -10.24 -7.54 -3.80
CA LEU A 125 -10.95 -8.73 -3.33
C LEU A 125 -12.06 -9.15 -4.30
N LYS A 126 -12.87 -8.20 -4.83
CA LYS A 126 -13.88 -8.49 -5.85
C LYS A 126 -13.25 -9.13 -7.09
N ARG A 127 -12.16 -8.55 -7.62
CA ARG A 127 -11.44 -9.11 -8.77
C ARG A 127 -10.92 -10.51 -8.48
N ALA A 128 -10.26 -10.72 -7.34
CA ALA A 128 -9.74 -12.03 -6.96
C ALA A 128 -10.85 -13.10 -6.89
N ARG A 129 -12.04 -12.73 -6.43
CA ARG A 129 -13.21 -13.60 -6.42
C ARG A 129 -13.68 -13.95 -7.84
N THR A 130 -13.73 -12.97 -8.75
CA THR A 130 -14.11 -13.17 -10.16
C THR A 130 -13.12 -14.09 -10.89
N GLU A 131 -11.82 -13.91 -10.62
CA GLU A 131 -10.75 -14.73 -11.21
C GLU A 131 -10.61 -16.12 -10.56
N THR A 132 -11.45 -16.46 -9.56
CA THR A 132 -11.44 -17.76 -8.87
C THR A 132 -10.06 -18.17 -8.37
N VAL A 133 -9.42 -17.28 -7.60
CA VAL A 133 -8.08 -17.53 -7.04
C VAL A 133 -8.11 -18.68 -6.02
N LYS A 134 -7.05 -19.47 -6.00
CA LYS A 134 -6.86 -20.58 -5.07
C LYS A 134 -5.98 -20.20 -3.89
N ASP A 135 -4.96 -19.40 -4.15
CA ASP A 135 -3.95 -19.00 -3.18
C ASP A 135 -4.15 -17.55 -2.74
N PHE A 136 -4.35 -17.36 -1.46
CA PHE A 136 -4.36 -16.04 -0.83
C PHE A 136 -3.00 -15.80 -0.20
N LEU A 137 -2.19 -14.95 -0.83
CA LEU A 137 -0.83 -14.67 -0.40
C LEU A 137 -0.80 -13.45 0.51
N VAL A 138 -0.18 -13.58 1.67
CA VAL A 138 0.06 -12.49 2.61
C VAL A 138 1.53 -12.11 2.58
N ASN A 139 1.83 -10.93 2.05
CA ASN A 139 3.18 -10.42 1.97
C ASN A 139 3.63 -9.86 3.32
N CYS A 140 4.46 -10.61 4.02
CA CYS A 140 5.14 -10.23 5.26
C CYS A 140 6.63 -9.95 5.01
N LEU A 141 7.02 -9.82 3.74
CA LEU A 141 8.38 -9.46 3.34
C LEU A 141 8.56 -7.95 3.51
N GLN A 142 9.78 -7.53 3.78
CA GLN A 142 10.10 -6.12 3.87
C GLN A 142 9.86 -5.45 2.51
N SER A 143 8.90 -4.53 2.47
CA SER A 143 8.49 -3.86 1.23
C SER A 143 9.48 -2.79 0.81
N GLU A 144 10.18 -2.14 1.78
CA GLU A 144 11.07 -1.02 1.54
C GLU A 144 12.31 -1.11 2.44
N PRO A 145 13.49 -0.69 1.95
CA PRO A 145 14.70 -0.66 2.76
C PRO A 145 14.50 0.15 4.05
N TYR A 146 15.01 -0.36 5.14
CA TYR A 146 14.91 0.19 6.50
C TYR A 146 13.48 0.28 7.08
N SER A 147 12.43 -0.01 6.35
CA SER A 147 11.07 -0.06 6.89
C SER A 147 10.88 -1.32 7.74
N THR A 148 10.40 -1.15 8.95
CA THR A 148 10.04 -2.25 9.86
C THR A 148 8.56 -2.24 10.27
N SER A 149 7.76 -1.37 9.66
CA SER A 149 6.32 -1.21 9.97
C SER A 149 5.53 -2.52 9.83
N ASP A 150 5.79 -3.30 8.77
CA ASP A 150 5.15 -4.60 8.54
C ASP A 150 5.63 -5.66 9.56
N LEU A 151 6.90 -5.60 10.00
CA LEU A 151 7.40 -6.48 11.06
C LEU A 151 6.72 -6.21 12.39
N VAL A 152 6.47 -4.94 12.73
CA VAL A 152 5.72 -4.55 13.94
C VAL A 152 4.29 -5.10 13.86
N ALA A 153 3.62 -5.00 12.71
CA ALA A 153 2.28 -5.54 12.55
C ALA A 153 2.23 -7.05 12.85
N ILE A 154 3.22 -7.81 12.38
CA ILE A 154 3.29 -9.26 12.60
C ILE A 154 3.72 -9.61 14.03
N THR A 155 4.55 -8.79 14.66
CA THR A 155 5.06 -9.04 16.01
C THR A 155 4.04 -8.71 17.08
N GLU A 156 3.39 -7.55 16.96
CA GLU A 156 2.48 -7.03 17.99
C GLU A 156 1.02 -7.48 17.78
N TYR A 157 0.63 -7.76 16.53
CA TYR A 157 -0.75 -8.11 16.16
C TYR A 157 -0.85 -9.34 15.25
N PRO A 158 -0.12 -10.45 15.54
CA PRO A 158 -0.12 -11.63 14.65
C PRO A 158 -1.52 -12.22 14.47
N ASP A 159 -2.35 -12.25 15.51
CA ASP A 159 -3.70 -12.78 15.45
C ASP A 159 -4.59 -11.95 14.52
N TYR A 160 -4.50 -10.61 14.58
CA TYR A 160 -5.26 -9.73 13.69
C TYR A 160 -4.86 -9.90 12.23
N VAL A 161 -3.56 -10.06 11.97
CA VAL A 161 -3.04 -10.32 10.61
C VAL A 161 -3.58 -11.65 10.07
N VAL A 162 -3.54 -12.72 10.89
CA VAL A 162 -4.00 -14.06 10.46
C VAL A 162 -5.53 -14.09 10.32
N LEU A 163 -6.28 -13.49 11.25
CA LEU A 163 -7.75 -13.41 11.18
C LEU A 163 -8.22 -12.59 9.96
N GLY A 164 -7.59 -11.43 9.72
CA GLY A 164 -7.91 -10.62 8.55
C GLY A 164 -7.59 -11.32 7.24
N ALA A 165 -6.46 -12.00 7.17
CA ALA A 165 -6.08 -12.81 6.02
C ALA A 165 -7.07 -13.97 5.78
N SER A 166 -7.46 -14.67 6.85
CA SER A 166 -8.41 -15.80 6.79
C SER A 166 -9.81 -15.34 6.34
N ALA A 167 -10.30 -14.22 6.89
CA ALA A 167 -11.59 -13.65 6.51
C ALA A 167 -11.58 -13.19 5.04
N CYS A 168 -10.51 -12.52 4.60
CA CYS A 168 -10.36 -12.09 3.22
C CYS A 168 -10.19 -13.27 2.25
N ALA A 169 -9.38 -14.28 2.60
CA ALA A 169 -9.20 -15.51 1.82
C ALA A 169 -10.55 -16.21 1.60
N ARG A 170 -11.33 -16.37 2.67
CA ARG A 170 -12.67 -16.97 2.60
C ARG A 170 -13.63 -16.12 1.76
N SER A 171 -13.52 -14.78 1.81
CA SER A 171 -14.39 -13.89 1.02
C SER A 171 -14.17 -13.99 -0.49
N VAL A 172 -12.98 -14.40 -0.92
CA VAL A 172 -12.67 -14.62 -2.35
C VAL A 172 -12.79 -16.10 -2.76
N GLY A 173 -13.07 -17.01 -1.82
CA GLY A 173 -13.18 -18.44 -2.09
C GLY A 173 -11.83 -19.13 -2.27
N ALA A 174 -10.74 -18.57 -1.76
CA ALA A 174 -9.44 -19.22 -1.77
C ALA A 174 -9.43 -20.46 -0.87
N SER A 175 -8.68 -21.49 -1.28
CA SER A 175 -8.52 -22.72 -0.50
C SER A 175 -7.26 -22.70 0.37
N ARG A 176 -6.29 -21.84 0.07
CA ARG A 176 -5.02 -21.74 0.81
C ARG A 176 -4.73 -20.29 1.19
N CYS A 177 -4.24 -20.10 2.41
CA CYS A 177 -3.72 -18.83 2.92
C CYS A 177 -2.22 -19.00 3.22
N ILE A 178 -1.37 -18.30 2.46
CA ILE A 178 0.07 -18.50 2.46
C ILE A 178 0.76 -17.20 2.90
N PHE A 179 1.52 -17.27 3.99
CA PHE A 179 2.30 -16.16 4.52
C PHE A 179 3.72 -16.20 3.97
N LEU A 180 4.16 -15.08 3.35
CA LEU A 180 5.49 -14.95 2.77
C LEU A 180 6.36 -14.16 3.74
N ILE A 181 7.40 -14.77 4.29
CA ILE A 181 8.26 -14.13 5.29
C ILE A 181 9.73 -14.40 4.99
N SER A 182 10.62 -13.49 5.40
CA SER A 182 12.05 -13.66 5.28
C SER A 182 12.56 -14.76 6.23
N GLU A 183 13.49 -15.61 5.74
CA GLU A 183 14.13 -16.68 6.51
C GLU A 183 14.83 -16.18 7.79
N ASN A 184 15.29 -14.93 7.79
CA ASN A 184 16.00 -14.31 8.91
C ASN A 184 15.05 -13.81 10.03
N ARG A 185 13.73 -13.82 9.81
CA ARG A 185 12.72 -13.29 10.75
C ARG A 185 12.11 -14.41 11.62
N LYS A 186 12.94 -15.04 12.46
CA LYS A 186 12.55 -16.21 13.26
C LYS A 186 11.43 -15.92 14.26
N GLU A 187 11.50 -14.79 14.97
CA GLU A 187 10.50 -14.39 15.97
C GLU A 187 9.13 -14.17 15.33
N GLN A 188 9.07 -13.42 14.23
CA GLN A 188 7.85 -13.16 13.49
C GLN A 188 7.26 -14.44 12.89
N ARG A 189 8.10 -15.34 12.41
CA ARG A 189 7.68 -16.66 11.92
C ARG A 189 7.03 -17.49 13.03
N ILE A 190 7.61 -17.50 14.23
CA ILE A 190 7.06 -18.21 15.38
C ILE A 190 5.72 -17.57 15.80
N ALA A 191 5.64 -16.24 15.85
CA ALA A 191 4.42 -15.52 16.17
C ALA A 191 3.28 -15.87 15.20
N LEU A 192 3.55 -15.85 13.88
CA LEU A 192 2.58 -16.25 12.85
C LEU A 192 2.17 -17.72 12.97
N ALA A 193 3.14 -18.64 13.16
CA ALA A 193 2.84 -20.05 13.29
C ALA A 193 1.94 -20.33 14.50
N ASN A 194 2.25 -19.75 15.66
CA ASN A 194 1.43 -19.87 16.85
C ASN A 194 0.03 -19.29 16.67
N SER A 195 -0.08 -18.17 15.96
CA SER A 195 -1.37 -17.54 15.63
C SER A 195 -2.20 -18.43 14.70
N ILE A 196 -1.58 -18.97 13.64
CA ILE A 196 -2.23 -19.90 12.71
C ILE A 196 -2.77 -21.12 13.45
N GLU A 197 -1.98 -21.72 14.36
CA GLU A 197 -2.43 -22.90 15.12
C GLU A 197 -3.66 -22.63 15.98
N ARG A 198 -3.80 -21.41 16.53
CA ARG A 198 -4.99 -21.02 17.30
C ARG A 198 -6.20 -20.76 16.40
N ILE A 199 -5.99 -20.12 15.24
CA ILE A 199 -7.06 -19.58 14.38
C ILE A 199 -7.60 -20.62 13.40
N LYS A 200 -6.77 -21.56 12.92
CA LYS A 200 -7.18 -22.56 11.93
C LYS A 200 -8.38 -23.43 12.36
N VAL A 201 -8.65 -23.53 13.66
CA VAL A 201 -9.81 -24.27 14.19
C VAL A 201 -11.15 -23.65 13.82
N ASP A 202 -11.17 -22.32 13.60
CA ASP A 202 -12.34 -21.55 13.21
C ASP A 202 -12.47 -21.43 11.67
N PHE A 203 -11.39 -21.71 10.93
CA PHE A 203 -11.31 -21.63 9.47
C PHE A 203 -10.85 -22.97 8.86
N LYS A 204 -11.61 -24.04 9.17
CA LYS A 204 -11.27 -25.42 8.77
C LYS A 204 -11.27 -25.67 7.26
N ASP A 205 -11.86 -24.78 6.51
CA ASP A 205 -11.92 -24.79 5.04
C ASP A 205 -10.68 -24.19 4.37
N LEU A 206 -9.75 -23.60 5.16
CA LEU A 206 -8.50 -23.02 4.67
C LEU A 206 -7.30 -23.88 5.06
N GLU A 207 -6.43 -24.12 4.09
CA GLU A 207 -5.08 -24.63 4.32
C GLU A 207 -4.13 -23.45 4.58
N TYR A 208 -3.24 -23.60 5.56
CA TYR A 208 -2.26 -22.57 5.91
C TYR A 208 -0.84 -23.02 5.61
N ASP A 209 -0.03 -22.11 5.09
CA ASP A 209 1.39 -22.34 4.85
C ASP A 209 2.22 -21.08 5.13
N ILE A 210 3.50 -21.26 5.47
CA ILE A 210 4.48 -20.19 5.63
C ILE A 210 5.63 -20.46 4.68
N LYS A 211 5.81 -19.61 3.68
CA LYS A 211 6.90 -19.70 2.72
C LYS A 211 8.05 -18.78 3.11
N LEU A 212 9.24 -19.36 3.19
CA LEU A 212 10.46 -18.65 3.53
C LEU A 212 11.13 -18.09 2.27
N PHE A 213 11.47 -16.82 2.31
CA PHE A 213 12.17 -16.11 1.25
C PHE A 213 13.54 -15.65 1.75
N ARG A 214 14.51 -15.57 0.86
CA ARG A 214 15.77 -14.87 1.16
C ARG A 214 15.49 -13.39 1.36
N GLU A 215 16.15 -12.77 2.36
CA GLU A 215 16.01 -11.35 2.61
C GLU A 215 16.74 -10.56 1.51
N ARG A 216 16.00 -10.16 0.49
CA ARG A 216 16.45 -9.34 -0.64
C ARG A 216 15.41 -8.29 -0.99
N PHE A 217 15.86 -7.08 -1.26
CA PHE A 217 14.99 -6.03 -1.78
C PHE A 217 15.01 -6.07 -3.33
N PRO A 218 13.87 -5.93 -4.00
CA PRO A 218 12.47 -5.82 -3.54
C PRO A 218 11.68 -7.16 -3.65
N GLN A 219 12.12 -8.19 -2.98
CA GLN A 219 11.61 -9.57 -3.09
C GLN A 219 10.07 -9.69 -2.96
N GLY A 220 9.43 -8.76 -2.24
CA GLY A 220 7.97 -8.74 -2.07
C GLY A 220 7.17 -8.19 -3.27
N TYR A 221 7.84 -7.75 -4.35
CA TYR A 221 7.15 -7.28 -5.54
C TYR A 221 6.43 -8.42 -6.27
N TYR A 222 5.18 -8.24 -6.69
CA TYR A 222 4.31 -9.33 -7.16
C TYR A 222 4.89 -10.18 -8.29
N ARG A 223 5.62 -9.59 -9.25
CA ARG A 223 6.28 -10.33 -10.35
C ARG A 223 7.40 -11.25 -9.82
N LEU A 224 8.14 -10.80 -8.79
CA LEU A 224 9.20 -11.59 -8.16
C LEU A 224 8.61 -12.70 -7.29
N VAL A 225 7.49 -12.45 -6.61
CA VAL A 225 6.73 -13.45 -5.88
C VAL A 225 6.18 -14.52 -6.84
N ALA A 226 5.61 -14.12 -7.97
CA ALA A 226 5.12 -15.04 -8.99
C ALA A 226 6.24 -15.95 -9.54
N ARG A 227 7.41 -15.36 -9.80
CA ARG A 227 8.60 -16.12 -10.24
C ARG A 227 9.09 -17.09 -9.17
N ALA A 228 9.14 -16.65 -7.91
CA ALA A 228 9.67 -17.46 -6.82
C ALA A 228 8.74 -18.63 -6.43
N LEU A 229 7.42 -18.43 -6.39
CA LEU A 229 6.46 -19.45 -5.95
C LEU A 229 5.94 -20.32 -7.09
N TYR A 230 5.76 -19.77 -8.27
CA TYR A 230 5.09 -20.44 -9.39
C TYR A 230 5.98 -20.65 -10.61
N GLY A 231 7.25 -20.17 -10.56
CA GLY A 231 8.17 -20.26 -11.71
C GLY A 231 7.73 -19.41 -12.91
N LYS A 232 6.79 -18.45 -12.72
CA LYS A 232 6.23 -17.66 -13.81
C LYS A 232 6.84 -16.27 -13.89
N ASN A 233 7.37 -15.92 -15.06
CA ASN A 233 7.77 -14.57 -15.37
C ASN A 233 6.59 -13.82 -15.98
N LEU A 234 5.94 -13.00 -15.17
CA LEU A 234 4.80 -12.21 -15.63
C LEU A 234 5.29 -11.08 -16.54
N ALA A 235 4.63 -10.93 -17.69
CA ALA A 235 4.86 -9.81 -18.58
C ALA A 235 4.28 -8.50 -18.00
N LEU A 236 4.61 -7.37 -18.62
CA LEU A 236 4.00 -6.09 -18.26
C LEU A 236 2.47 -6.18 -18.51
N GLY A 237 1.67 -5.75 -17.53
CA GLY A 237 0.19 -5.84 -17.60
C GLY A 237 -0.40 -7.19 -17.19
N GLU A 238 0.40 -8.26 -17.05
CA GLU A 238 -0.10 -9.52 -16.49
C GLU A 238 -0.29 -9.43 -14.98
N THR A 239 -1.37 -10.01 -14.49
CA THR A 239 -1.70 -10.05 -13.06
C THR A 239 -1.43 -11.44 -12.48
N ILE A 240 -1.06 -11.46 -11.20
CA ILE A 240 -0.82 -12.72 -10.48
C ILE A 240 -2.12 -13.53 -10.36
N GLU A 241 -3.27 -12.87 -10.31
CA GLU A 241 -4.59 -13.49 -10.23
C GLU A 241 -4.87 -14.38 -11.46
N LYS A 242 -4.68 -13.83 -12.66
CA LYS A 242 -4.91 -14.58 -13.92
C LYS A 242 -3.84 -15.63 -14.18
N SER A 243 -2.58 -15.26 -14.00
CA SER A 243 -1.48 -16.12 -14.41
C SER A 243 -1.14 -17.22 -13.38
N CYS A 244 -1.40 -17.00 -12.09
CA CYS A 244 -1.02 -17.91 -11.01
C CYS A 244 -2.22 -18.43 -10.19
N SER A 245 -3.45 -17.98 -10.47
CA SER A 245 -4.64 -18.22 -9.62
C SER A 245 -4.38 -17.84 -8.16
N ALA A 246 -3.68 -16.73 -7.92
CA ALA A 246 -3.27 -16.26 -6.62
C ALA A 246 -3.55 -14.75 -6.47
N VAL A 247 -3.78 -14.29 -5.26
CA VAL A 247 -3.86 -12.86 -4.96
C VAL A 247 -2.88 -12.50 -3.85
N LEU A 248 -2.22 -11.35 -3.96
CA LEU A 248 -1.19 -10.92 -3.01
C LEU A 248 -1.63 -9.67 -2.25
N PHE A 249 -1.67 -9.73 -0.92
CA PHE A 249 -1.94 -8.60 -0.04
C PHE A 249 -0.81 -8.38 0.96
N ASN A 250 -0.61 -7.13 1.36
CA ASN A 250 0.33 -6.78 2.41
C ASN A 250 -0.25 -7.13 3.81
N CYS A 251 0.59 -7.55 4.76
CA CYS A 251 0.17 -7.98 6.09
C CYS A 251 -0.48 -6.85 6.91
N SER A 252 0.01 -5.60 6.82
CA SER A 252 -0.62 -4.45 7.48
C SER A 252 -2.01 -4.15 6.90
N THR A 253 -2.26 -4.46 5.62
CA THR A 253 -3.62 -4.37 5.04
C THR A 253 -4.55 -5.41 5.67
N MET A 254 -4.07 -6.62 5.94
CA MET A 254 -4.86 -7.66 6.61
C MET A 254 -5.20 -7.28 8.05
N LEU A 255 -4.25 -6.69 8.78
CA LEU A 255 -4.50 -6.09 10.09
C LEU A 255 -5.66 -5.08 10.03
N ALA A 256 -5.61 -4.10 9.12
CA ALA A 256 -6.65 -3.10 8.96
C ALA A 256 -8.01 -3.71 8.55
N CYS A 257 -8.00 -4.76 7.71
CA CYS A 257 -9.22 -5.50 7.36
C CYS A 257 -9.86 -6.13 8.59
N TRP A 258 -9.08 -6.74 9.48
CA TRP A 258 -9.62 -7.32 10.70
C TRP A 258 -10.16 -6.25 11.66
N GLU A 259 -9.44 -5.15 11.86
CA GLU A 259 -9.94 -4.01 12.66
C GLU A 259 -11.30 -3.52 12.15
N ALA A 260 -11.50 -3.46 10.83
CA ALA A 260 -12.79 -3.07 10.25
C ALA A 260 -13.87 -4.15 10.44
N LEU A 261 -13.52 -5.40 10.21
CA LEU A 261 -14.48 -6.53 10.30
C LEU A 261 -14.89 -6.83 11.74
N SER A 262 -13.97 -6.81 12.68
CA SER A 262 -14.17 -7.16 14.09
C SER A 262 -14.56 -5.94 14.93
N ASP A 263 -13.72 -4.89 14.91
CA ASP A 263 -13.80 -3.79 15.84
C ASP A 263 -14.57 -2.57 15.29
N ASN A 264 -15.02 -2.66 14.05
CA ASN A 264 -15.68 -1.56 13.33
C ASN A 264 -14.82 -0.29 13.27
N ILE A 265 -13.50 -0.48 13.14
CA ILE A 265 -12.52 0.59 13.06
C ILE A 265 -12.16 0.83 11.59
N PRO A 266 -12.46 2.01 11.02
CA PRO A 266 -12.05 2.33 9.66
C PRO A 266 -10.54 2.59 9.57
N MET A 267 -10.00 2.59 8.35
CA MET A 267 -8.59 2.90 8.12
C MET A 267 -8.31 4.38 8.39
N MET A 268 -7.89 4.69 9.59
CA MET A 268 -7.63 6.05 10.09
C MET A 268 -6.25 6.21 10.74
N SER A 269 -5.51 5.13 10.87
CA SER A 269 -4.13 5.12 11.38
C SER A 269 -3.33 4.02 10.71
N ARG A 270 -2.01 4.13 10.80
CA ARG A 270 -1.09 3.09 10.33
C ARG A 270 0.22 3.11 11.12
N ILE A 271 0.94 2.01 11.07
CA ILE A 271 2.32 1.95 11.58
C ILE A 271 3.24 2.56 10.53
N VAL A 272 4.09 3.50 10.96
CA VAL A 272 5.10 4.18 10.14
C VAL A 272 6.45 4.01 10.79
N SER A 273 7.47 3.67 10.00
CA SER A 273 8.87 3.69 10.43
C SER A 273 9.49 5.06 10.14
N VAL A 274 10.09 5.69 11.15
CA VAL A 274 10.99 6.84 10.95
C VAL A 274 12.41 6.31 11.10
N THR A 275 13.23 6.39 10.05
CA THR A 275 14.51 5.69 9.98
C THR A 275 15.49 6.36 9.01
N GLY A 276 16.68 5.82 8.88
CA GLY A 276 17.72 6.27 7.95
C GLY A 276 19.05 6.49 8.64
N ASP A 277 20.00 7.13 7.94
CA ASP A 277 21.36 7.35 8.43
C ASP A 277 21.42 8.31 9.63
N ALA A 278 20.44 9.19 9.76
CA ALA A 278 20.40 10.27 10.73
C ALA A 278 19.38 10.01 11.84
N SER A 279 18.69 8.86 11.83
CA SER A 279 17.67 8.51 12.81
C SER A 279 17.96 7.16 13.45
N GLY A 280 17.78 7.06 14.77
CA GLY A 280 17.93 5.82 15.53
C GLY A 280 16.91 4.73 15.20
N GLY A 281 15.94 4.99 14.31
CA GLY A 281 14.91 4.06 13.89
C GLY A 281 13.79 3.88 14.91
N HIS A 282 12.61 4.46 14.65
CA HIS A 282 11.43 4.36 15.48
C HIS A 282 10.23 3.86 14.69
N ASN A 283 9.40 3.02 15.29
CA ASN A 283 8.10 2.67 14.76
C ASN A 283 7.02 3.39 15.55
N MET A 284 6.07 3.98 14.84
CA MET A 284 5.01 4.77 15.43
C MET A 284 3.65 4.36 14.87
N LEU A 285 2.63 4.28 15.72
CA LEU A 285 1.23 4.22 15.27
C LEU A 285 0.74 5.65 15.08
N VAL A 286 0.52 6.01 13.83
CA VAL A 286 0.30 7.40 13.40
C VAL A 286 -1.12 7.54 12.84
N PRO A 287 -1.93 8.48 13.32
CA PRO A 287 -3.16 8.88 12.64
C PRO A 287 -2.85 9.35 11.21
N ILE A 288 -3.60 8.86 10.23
CA ILE A 288 -3.48 9.32 8.84
C ILE A 288 -3.76 10.82 8.80
N GLY A 289 -2.96 11.55 8.03
CA GLY A 289 -3.02 13.02 7.98
C GLY A 289 -2.04 13.73 8.92
N THR A 290 -1.38 13.03 9.84
CA THR A 290 -0.37 13.65 10.73
C THR A 290 0.75 14.28 9.91
N PRO A 291 1.09 15.55 10.11
CA PRO A 291 2.25 16.18 9.49
C PRO A 291 3.54 15.44 9.80
N VAL A 292 4.43 15.30 8.82
CA VAL A 292 5.71 14.62 9.00
C VAL A 292 6.56 15.32 10.07
N SER A 293 6.46 16.65 10.21
CA SER A 293 7.14 17.42 11.26
C SER A 293 6.85 16.89 12.65
N GLU A 294 5.61 16.46 12.95
CA GLU A 294 5.24 15.93 14.27
C GLU A 294 5.86 14.55 14.57
N LEU A 295 6.25 13.80 13.53
CA LEU A 295 6.99 12.54 13.70
C LEU A 295 8.46 12.77 14.01
N LEU A 296 9.00 13.91 13.59
CA LEU A 296 10.42 14.24 13.71
C LEU A 296 10.77 14.97 15.01
N ILE A 297 9.78 15.40 15.80
CA ILE A 297 10.01 16.12 17.07
C ILE A 297 10.85 15.28 18.04
N ASN A 298 10.66 13.96 18.02
CA ASN A 298 11.42 13.03 18.87
C ASN A 298 12.66 12.46 18.16
N ALA A 299 12.84 12.74 16.87
CA ALA A 299 14.04 12.38 16.13
C ALA A 299 15.16 13.36 16.49
N GLN A 300 15.79 13.15 17.66
CA GLN A 300 16.93 13.96 18.15
C GLN A 300 18.11 14.04 17.18
N ASP A 301 18.02 13.40 16.04
CA ASP A 301 19.08 13.13 15.09
C ASP A 301 19.07 13.99 13.84
N ILE A 302 18.08 14.89 13.64
CA ILE A 302 18.18 15.94 12.60
C ILE A 302 19.09 17.05 13.13
N LYS A 303 20.36 16.70 13.31
CA LYS A 303 21.35 17.57 13.99
C LYS A 303 21.94 18.64 13.10
N ASN A 304 21.86 18.47 11.78
CA ASN A 304 22.50 19.39 10.85
C ASN A 304 21.57 19.65 9.66
N GLY A 305 21.37 20.91 9.29
CA GLY A 305 20.54 21.33 8.15
C GLY A 305 20.98 20.81 6.75
N SER A 306 21.85 19.80 6.73
CA SER A 306 22.26 19.05 5.55
C SER A 306 21.49 17.75 5.32
N ASP A 307 20.71 17.28 6.31
CA ASP A 307 19.95 16.03 6.17
C ASP A 307 18.70 16.24 5.31
N ARG A 308 18.36 15.21 4.52
CA ARG A 308 17.13 15.21 3.71
C ARG A 308 16.07 14.36 4.39
N ILE A 309 14.88 14.91 4.50
CA ILE A 309 13.69 14.16 4.89
C ILE A 309 13.05 13.61 3.62
N VAL A 310 12.84 12.31 3.56
CA VAL A 310 12.33 11.62 2.37
C VAL A 310 11.00 10.94 2.71
N TRP A 311 9.97 11.23 1.92
CA TRP A 311 8.68 10.56 1.96
C TRP A 311 8.79 9.23 1.23
N GLY A 312 8.84 8.14 1.97
CA GLY A 312 9.15 6.81 1.48
C GLY A 312 10.57 6.36 1.82
N ASN A 313 11.04 5.35 1.11
CA ASN A 313 12.36 4.76 1.34
C ASN A 313 13.51 5.62 0.76
N CYS A 314 14.71 5.35 1.23
CA CYS A 314 15.91 6.08 0.85
C CYS A 314 16.35 5.93 -0.63
N LEU A 315 15.82 4.92 -1.35
CA LEU A 315 16.21 4.64 -2.74
C LEU A 315 15.32 5.33 -3.78
N THR A 316 14.02 5.40 -3.51
CA THR A 316 12.99 5.85 -4.48
C THR A 316 12.02 6.88 -3.90
N GLY A 317 12.15 7.20 -2.63
CA GLY A 317 11.31 8.19 -1.97
C GLY A 317 11.57 9.62 -2.47
N ILE A 318 10.68 10.52 -2.10
CA ILE A 318 10.67 11.90 -2.59
C ILE A 318 11.07 12.83 -1.43
N GLU A 319 12.02 13.74 -1.70
CA GLU A 319 12.47 14.71 -0.71
C GLU A 319 11.31 15.64 -0.30
N ILE A 320 11.07 15.72 1.00
CA ILE A 320 10.09 16.62 1.62
C ILE A 320 10.76 17.96 1.88
N LYS A 321 10.20 19.02 1.31
CA LYS A 321 10.68 20.39 1.55
C LYS A 321 9.90 21.11 2.62
N ASP A 322 8.64 20.72 2.82
CA ASP A 322 7.72 21.28 3.80
C ASP A 322 7.12 20.16 4.65
N PRO A 323 7.79 19.71 5.72
CA PRO A 323 7.31 18.63 6.57
C PRO A 323 6.08 19.03 7.41
N GLU A 324 5.81 20.32 7.60
CA GLU A 324 4.64 20.83 8.33
C GLU A 324 3.32 20.69 7.57
N ASN A 325 3.38 20.71 6.25
CA ASN A 325 2.23 20.55 5.37
C ASN A 325 2.29 19.25 4.55
N THR A 326 3.26 18.38 4.82
CA THR A 326 3.32 17.03 4.23
C THR A 326 2.72 16.01 5.19
N PRO A 327 1.52 15.46 4.89
CA PRO A 327 0.88 14.49 5.77
C PRO A 327 1.36 13.07 5.53
N VAL A 328 1.26 12.25 6.58
CA VAL A 328 1.26 10.79 6.46
C VAL A 328 -0.03 10.37 5.74
N VAL A 329 0.11 9.66 4.63
CA VAL A 329 -1.04 9.14 3.88
C VAL A 329 -1.21 7.64 4.07
N LYS A 330 -2.30 7.07 3.56
CA LYS A 330 -2.62 5.63 3.70
C LYS A 330 -1.49 4.71 3.22
N THR A 331 -0.65 5.15 2.30
CA THR A 331 0.45 4.36 1.72
C THR A 331 1.82 4.64 2.33
N THR A 332 1.96 5.62 3.25
CA THR A 332 3.25 5.99 3.84
C THR A 332 3.70 4.96 4.87
N SER A 333 4.56 4.02 4.53
CA SER A 333 5.11 3.00 5.43
C SER A 333 6.37 3.46 6.15
N VAL A 334 7.12 4.39 5.56
CA VAL A 334 8.40 4.86 6.06
C VAL A 334 8.61 6.34 5.74
N ILE A 335 9.24 7.04 6.67
CA ILE A 335 9.87 8.35 6.48
C ILE A 335 11.35 8.15 6.73
N SER A 336 12.16 8.43 5.70
CA SER A 336 13.61 8.26 5.78
C SER A 336 14.31 9.59 6.00
N VAL A 337 15.20 9.66 7.00
CA VAL A 337 16.09 10.81 7.22
C VAL A 337 17.48 10.41 6.78
N VAL A 338 17.92 10.92 5.63
CA VAL A 338 19.16 10.50 5.00
C VAL A 338 20.16 11.65 4.93
N ARG A 339 21.44 11.35 5.14
CA ARG A 339 22.51 12.32 4.97
C ARG A 339 22.67 12.67 3.51
N ARG A 340 22.91 13.93 3.23
CA ARG A 340 23.24 14.38 1.88
C ARG A 340 24.69 13.97 1.58
N ALA A 341 24.87 12.83 0.93
CA ALA A 341 26.17 12.46 0.38
C ALA A 341 26.36 13.14 -0.99
N GLU A 342 27.44 13.88 -1.15
CA GLU A 342 27.88 14.33 -2.47
C GLU A 342 28.62 13.18 -3.14
N VAL A 343 27.93 12.43 -3.99
CA VAL A 343 28.58 11.45 -4.86
C VAL A 343 29.01 12.17 -6.13
N PRO A 344 30.32 12.22 -6.44
CA PRO A 344 30.79 12.81 -7.69
C PRO A 344 30.17 12.09 -8.89
N ARG A 345 29.53 12.85 -9.78
CA ARG A 345 28.96 12.28 -11.00
C ARG A 345 30.08 12.18 -12.05
N THR A 346 30.35 10.96 -12.44
CA THR A 346 31.34 10.67 -13.52
C THR A 346 30.65 9.90 -14.65
N PRO A 347 31.26 9.84 -15.85
CA PRO A 347 30.78 8.93 -16.89
C PRO A 347 30.76 7.48 -16.42
N CYS A 348 29.91 6.66 -17.06
CA CYS A 348 29.83 5.22 -16.76
C CYS A 348 31.20 4.55 -16.95
N ILE A 349 31.63 3.77 -15.96
CA ILE A 349 32.90 3.01 -15.99
C ILE A 349 32.68 1.54 -16.38
N HIS A 350 31.47 1.17 -16.79
CA HIS A 350 31.09 -0.18 -17.24
C HIS A 350 31.41 -1.30 -16.25
N CYS A 351 31.30 -1.06 -14.93
CA CYS A 351 31.64 -2.04 -13.89
C CYS A 351 30.62 -3.20 -13.76
N GLY A 352 29.40 -3.11 -14.33
CA GLY A 352 28.42 -4.17 -14.34
C GLY A 352 27.55 -4.30 -13.07
N LEU A 353 27.88 -3.61 -11.96
CA LEU A 353 27.16 -3.73 -10.68
C LEU A 353 25.65 -3.50 -10.78
N CYS A 354 25.23 -2.57 -11.64
CA CYS A 354 23.81 -2.27 -11.86
C CYS A 354 23.04 -3.45 -12.49
N SER A 355 23.70 -4.23 -13.36
CA SER A 355 23.10 -5.45 -13.96
C SER A 355 23.08 -6.61 -12.96
N GLU A 356 24.12 -6.75 -12.16
CA GLU A 356 24.21 -7.78 -11.12
C GLU A 356 23.10 -7.64 -10.04
N CYS A 357 22.82 -6.39 -9.63
CA CYS A 357 21.80 -6.12 -8.61
C CYS A 357 20.38 -6.05 -9.16
N CYS A 358 20.17 -6.06 -10.48
CA CYS A 358 18.85 -5.89 -11.07
C CYS A 358 17.94 -7.12 -10.81
N PRO A 359 16.82 -6.98 -10.07
CA PRO A 359 15.93 -8.10 -9.77
C PRO A 359 15.17 -8.60 -11.00
N MET A 360 15.10 -7.76 -12.06
CA MET A 360 14.46 -8.09 -13.33
C MET A 360 15.43 -8.59 -14.39
N ASN A 361 16.72 -8.77 -14.03
CA ASN A 361 17.79 -9.21 -14.94
C ASN A 361 17.99 -8.29 -16.16
N LEU A 362 17.76 -6.99 -15.99
CA LEU A 362 18.02 -5.98 -17.02
C LEU A 362 19.49 -5.57 -17.02
N SER A 363 19.90 -4.87 -18.11
CA SER A 363 21.18 -4.19 -18.21
C SER A 363 21.02 -2.67 -18.10
N PRO A 364 20.87 -2.11 -16.85
CA PRO A 364 20.50 -0.71 -16.67
C PRO A 364 21.47 0.30 -17.29
N ASN A 365 22.78 0.01 -17.32
CA ASN A 365 23.77 0.86 -17.99
C ASN A 365 23.53 0.94 -19.50
N THR A 366 23.33 -0.19 -20.16
CA THR A 366 23.07 -0.28 -21.60
C THR A 366 21.77 0.44 -21.97
N ILE A 367 20.69 0.16 -21.21
CA ILE A 367 19.41 0.84 -21.38
C ILE A 367 19.56 2.36 -21.20
N TYR A 368 20.27 2.81 -20.18
CA TYR A 368 20.53 4.22 -19.92
C TYR A 368 21.27 4.91 -21.07
N GLU A 369 22.31 4.27 -21.63
CA GLU A 369 23.03 4.77 -22.77
C GLU A 369 22.18 4.90 -24.02
N MET A 370 21.35 3.88 -24.30
CA MET A 370 20.38 3.92 -25.41
C MET A 370 19.38 5.07 -25.25
N LEU A 371 18.87 5.28 -24.05
CA LEU A 371 17.94 6.37 -23.77
C LEU A 371 18.59 7.75 -23.96
N ASN A 372 19.83 7.92 -23.50
CA ASN A 372 20.58 9.16 -23.70
C ASN A 372 20.91 9.45 -25.17
N GLN A 373 21.06 8.40 -26.01
CA GLN A 373 21.23 8.50 -27.46
C GLN A 373 19.90 8.66 -28.22
N GLY A 374 18.75 8.70 -27.52
CA GLY A 374 17.41 8.77 -28.12
C GLY A 374 16.93 7.48 -28.79
N LEU A 375 17.63 6.36 -28.58
CA LEU A 375 17.34 5.05 -29.15
C LEU A 375 16.23 4.33 -28.37
N LYS A 376 15.07 4.99 -28.21
CA LYS A 376 13.94 4.53 -27.38
C LYS A 376 13.45 3.13 -27.75
N GLN A 377 13.37 2.81 -29.05
CA GLN A 377 12.91 1.49 -29.52
C GLN A 377 13.88 0.38 -29.10
N LYS A 378 15.19 0.59 -29.23
CA LYS A 378 16.20 -0.38 -28.78
C LYS A 378 16.18 -0.56 -27.27
N ALA A 379 16.00 0.53 -26.51
CA ALA A 379 15.88 0.45 -25.07
C ALA A 379 14.64 -0.39 -24.65
N ALA A 380 13.53 -0.30 -25.40
CA ALA A 380 12.36 -1.13 -25.15
C ALA A 380 12.63 -2.62 -25.46
N GLU A 381 13.33 -2.92 -26.57
CA GLU A 381 13.75 -4.27 -26.93
C GLU A 381 14.70 -4.90 -25.90
N GLU A 382 15.56 -4.08 -25.25
CA GLU A 382 16.40 -4.48 -24.12
C GLU A 382 15.63 -4.59 -22.78
N GLY A 383 14.31 -4.52 -22.81
CA GLY A 383 13.46 -4.72 -21.63
C GLY A 383 13.30 -3.50 -20.72
N ALA A 384 13.60 -2.29 -21.17
CA ALA A 384 13.46 -1.09 -20.34
C ALA A 384 12.06 -0.94 -19.73
N ARG A 385 11.00 -1.42 -20.41
CA ARG A 385 9.62 -1.40 -19.94
C ARG A 385 9.34 -2.34 -18.76
N ASP A 386 10.18 -3.35 -18.58
CA ASP A 386 10.10 -4.30 -17.47
C ASP A 386 10.69 -3.77 -16.15
N CYS A 387 11.27 -2.57 -16.17
CA CYS A 387 11.84 -1.93 -15.00
C CYS A 387 10.74 -1.69 -13.93
N ILE A 388 10.96 -2.21 -12.72
CA ILE A 388 10.04 -2.04 -11.58
C ILE A 388 10.39 -0.83 -10.71
N SER A 389 11.29 0.02 -11.16
CA SER A 389 11.67 1.29 -10.52
C SER A 389 12.17 1.15 -9.06
N CYS A 390 12.82 0.03 -8.72
CA CYS A 390 13.20 -0.28 -7.34
C CYS A 390 14.38 0.54 -6.78
N GLY A 391 15.14 1.25 -7.62
CA GLY A 391 16.27 2.08 -7.16
C GLY A 391 17.61 1.37 -6.99
N SER A 392 17.65 0.04 -6.98
CA SER A 392 18.87 -0.73 -6.68
C SER A 392 20.05 -0.38 -7.59
N CYS A 393 19.82 -0.23 -8.91
CA CYS A 393 20.86 0.08 -9.88
C CYS A 393 21.50 1.48 -9.68
N SER A 394 20.70 2.47 -9.28
CA SER A 394 21.22 3.80 -8.95
C SER A 394 22.02 3.78 -7.65
N TYR A 395 21.56 3.01 -6.67
CA TYR A 395 22.21 2.89 -5.36
C TYR A 395 23.63 2.30 -5.45
N VAL A 396 23.80 1.23 -6.23
CA VAL A 396 25.09 0.56 -6.35
C VAL A 396 26.06 1.25 -7.32
N CYS A 397 25.61 2.31 -8.02
CA CYS A 397 26.43 2.95 -9.07
C CYS A 397 27.58 3.77 -8.48
N PRO A 398 28.85 3.37 -8.63
CA PRO A 398 30.00 4.12 -8.12
C PRO A 398 30.23 5.44 -8.86
N ALA A 399 29.69 5.57 -10.08
CA ALA A 399 29.74 6.80 -10.88
C ALA A 399 28.65 7.81 -10.52
N GLY A 400 27.78 7.51 -9.53
CA GLY A 400 26.70 8.38 -9.08
C GLY A 400 25.59 8.64 -10.13
N ILE A 401 25.43 7.75 -11.09
CA ILE A 401 24.44 7.90 -12.17
C ILE A 401 23.06 7.49 -11.64
N ASN A 402 22.08 8.38 -11.81
CA ASN A 402 20.68 8.05 -11.47
C ASN A 402 20.00 7.26 -12.59
N LEU A 403 20.37 5.97 -12.71
CA LEU A 403 19.86 5.05 -13.72
C LEU A 403 18.34 4.84 -13.59
N THR A 404 17.86 4.71 -12.35
CA THR A 404 16.44 4.42 -12.07
C THR A 404 15.52 5.49 -12.63
N THR A 405 15.82 6.78 -12.40
CA THR A 405 14.94 7.86 -12.86
C THR A 405 14.82 7.88 -14.38
N ALA A 406 15.94 7.70 -15.09
CA ALA A 406 15.93 7.69 -16.55
C ALA A 406 15.10 6.53 -17.12
N ILE A 407 15.31 5.31 -16.58
CA ILE A 407 14.64 4.11 -17.06
C ILE A 407 13.15 4.13 -16.64
N ALA A 408 12.85 4.54 -15.42
CA ALA A 408 11.46 4.61 -14.90
C ALA A 408 10.62 5.63 -15.67
N SER A 409 11.17 6.79 -16.01
CA SER A 409 10.49 7.79 -16.84
C SER A 409 10.11 7.21 -18.19
N PHE A 410 11.03 6.51 -18.85
CA PHE A 410 10.76 5.85 -20.13
C PHE A 410 9.75 4.70 -20.00
N ALA A 411 9.86 3.88 -18.96
CA ALA A 411 8.91 2.80 -18.69
C ALA A 411 7.49 3.34 -18.45
N GLY A 412 7.38 4.49 -17.77
CA GLY A 412 6.11 5.21 -17.58
C GLY A 412 5.51 5.71 -18.90
N GLU A 413 6.31 6.36 -19.75
CA GLU A 413 5.89 6.82 -21.08
C GLU A 413 5.41 5.64 -21.96
N GLY A 414 6.11 4.51 -21.93
CA GLY A 414 5.75 3.31 -22.69
C GLY A 414 4.43 2.71 -22.25
N ARG A 415 4.14 2.73 -20.97
CA ARG A 415 2.85 2.28 -20.41
C ARG A 415 1.69 3.15 -20.89
N VAL A 416 1.87 4.46 -20.92
CA VAL A 416 0.87 5.43 -21.41
C VAL A 416 0.63 5.23 -22.92
N ILE A 417 1.68 5.03 -23.72
CA ILE A 417 1.56 4.87 -25.19
C ILE A 417 0.86 3.55 -25.57
N GLU A 418 1.18 2.43 -24.91
CA GLU A 418 0.51 1.14 -25.20
C GLU A 418 -0.99 1.19 -24.90
N VAL A 419 -1.34 1.88 -23.86
CA VAL A 419 -2.73 2.11 -23.47
C VAL A 419 -3.46 2.98 -24.47
N ASN A 420 -2.88 4.11 -24.88
CA ASN A 420 -3.48 5.01 -25.87
C ASN A 420 -3.66 4.35 -27.23
N SER A 421 -2.83 3.38 -27.61
CA SER A 421 -2.99 2.63 -28.85
C SER A 421 -4.15 1.65 -28.85
N LEU A 422 -4.67 1.30 -27.69
CA LEU A 422 -5.86 0.43 -27.53
C LEU A 422 -7.17 1.24 -27.47
N LEU A 423 -7.11 2.56 -27.37
CA LEU A 423 -8.23 3.46 -27.13
C LEU A 423 -8.37 4.50 -28.27
N ASP A 424 -8.57 4.03 -29.51
CA ASP A 424 -8.84 4.91 -30.65
C ASP A 424 -10.23 5.53 -30.54
N ASN A 425 -10.36 6.80 -30.12
CA ASN A 425 -11.52 7.73 -30.29
C ASN A 425 -11.98 8.53 -29.06
N SER A 426 -11.23 8.66 -27.98
CA SER A 426 -11.63 9.45 -26.81
C SER A 426 -10.97 10.85 -26.74
N SER A 427 -11.62 11.83 -26.06
CA SER A 427 -11.06 13.15 -25.77
C SER A 427 -9.83 13.07 -24.86
N ALA A 428 -9.00 14.12 -24.80
CA ALA A 428 -7.76 14.11 -24.01
C ALA A 428 -8.02 13.93 -22.50
N GLU A 429 -9.16 14.44 -21.99
CA GLU A 429 -9.55 14.27 -20.58
C GLU A 429 -10.08 12.87 -20.29
N GLU A 430 -10.88 12.31 -21.19
CA GLU A 430 -11.28 10.89 -21.14
C GLU A 430 -10.07 9.97 -21.27
N ARG A 431 -9.06 10.30 -22.10
CA ARG A 431 -7.80 9.54 -22.22
C ARG A 431 -7.01 9.50 -20.91
N VAL A 432 -6.92 10.59 -20.15
CA VAL A 432 -6.24 10.58 -18.85
C VAL A 432 -6.95 9.67 -17.85
N ILE A 433 -8.29 9.66 -17.86
CA ILE A 433 -9.09 8.76 -17.01
C ILE A 433 -8.99 7.32 -17.50
N GLU A 434 -8.92 7.10 -18.80
CA GLU A 434 -8.79 5.77 -19.40
C GLU A 434 -7.36 5.25 -19.40
N ASP A 435 -6.33 6.10 -19.48
CA ASP A 435 -4.94 5.75 -19.20
C ASP A 435 -4.76 5.20 -17.78
N PHE A 436 -5.49 5.76 -16.81
CA PHE A 436 -5.60 5.19 -15.47
C PHE A 436 -6.30 3.83 -15.45
N LYS A 437 -7.35 3.64 -16.27
CA LYS A 437 -8.07 2.35 -16.41
C LYS A 437 -7.20 1.27 -17.06
N ALA A 438 -6.41 1.61 -18.04
CA ALA A 438 -5.62 0.67 -18.82
C ALA A 438 -4.28 0.29 -18.19
N TYR A 439 -3.76 1.05 -17.23
CA TYR A 439 -2.67 0.60 -16.36
C TYR A 439 -3.06 -0.69 -15.61
N TYR A 440 -4.38 -0.93 -15.49
CA TYR A 440 -5.00 -2.14 -14.94
C TYR A 440 -6.02 -2.71 -15.92
N VAL A 441 -5.57 -3.30 -17.03
CA VAL A 441 -6.39 -3.92 -18.08
C VAL A 441 -7.38 -4.99 -17.58
N GLY A 442 -7.38 -5.29 -16.28
CA GLY A 442 -8.39 -6.13 -15.62
C GLY A 442 -9.45 -5.37 -14.82
N GLU A 443 -9.36 -4.02 -14.70
CA GLU A 443 -10.19 -3.25 -13.76
C GLU A 443 -11.35 -2.47 -14.39
N THR A 444 -11.43 -2.35 -15.70
CA THR A 444 -12.57 -1.71 -16.39
C THR A 444 -13.91 -2.36 -16.03
N SER A 445 -13.93 -3.68 -15.82
CA SER A 445 -15.12 -4.40 -15.34
C SER A 445 -15.48 -4.12 -13.88
N LEU A 446 -14.53 -3.59 -13.06
CA LEU A 446 -14.78 -3.28 -11.65
C LEU A 446 -15.44 -1.90 -11.44
N LEU A 447 -15.33 -1.00 -12.42
CA LEU A 447 -15.96 0.33 -12.33
C LEU A 447 -17.47 0.25 -12.51
N GLU A 448 -17.96 -0.71 -13.32
CA GLU A 448 -19.40 -0.97 -13.53
C GLU A 448 -20.04 -1.59 -12.29
N ASP A 449 -19.29 -2.38 -11.50
CA ASP A 449 -19.77 -3.05 -10.27
C ASP A 449 -19.84 -2.14 -9.03
N TYR A 450 -19.35 -0.90 -9.10
CA TYR A 450 -19.47 0.07 -8.00
C TYR A 450 -20.87 0.71 -7.92
N SER A 451 -21.75 0.47 -8.91
CA SER A 451 -23.15 0.86 -8.84
C SER A 451 -23.90 -0.06 -7.86
N ASP A 452 -24.52 0.52 -6.83
CA ASP A 452 -25.45 -0.18 -5.94
C ASP A 452 -26.55 -0.86 -6.77
N GLY A 453 -26.56 -2.17 -6.86
CA GLY A 453 -27.66 -2.82 -7.54
C GLY A 453 -27.54 -4.29 -7.89
N ASP A 454 -26.57 -5.02 -7.41
CA ASP A 454 -26.50 -6.43 -7.74
C ASP A 454 -27.31 -7.30 -6.77
N GLU A 455 -28.63 -7.36 -7.01
CA GLU A 455 -29.55 -8.31 -6.35
C GLU A 455 -29.27 -9.78 -6.75
N ASP A 456 -28.58 -10.03 -7.86
CA ASP A 456 -28.36 -11.38 -8.39
C ASP A 456 -27.23 -12.16 -7.69
N VAL A 457 -26.32 -11.50 -6.99
CA VAL A 457 -25.25 -12.16 -6.19
C VAL A 457 -25.83 -12.83 -4.94
N ARG A 458 -27.02 -12.43 -4.48
CA ARG A 458 -27.67 -13.01 -3.30
C ARG A 458 -28.13 -14.46 -3.47
N LYS A 459 -28.18 -14.96 -4.71
CA LYS A 459 -28.76 -16.29 -5.00
C LYS A 459 -27.77 -17.45 -5.16
N LYS A 460 -26.45 -17.24 -5.08
CA LYS A 460 -25.46 -18.29 -5.44
C LYS A 460 -24.29 -18.50 -4.47
N SER A 461 -24.35 -18.09 -3.22
CA SER A 461 -23.25 -18.44 -2.29
C SER A 461 -23.75 -18.82 -0.91
N PRO A 462 -23.50 -20.04 -0.44
CA PRO A 462 -23.73 -20.47 0.93
C PRO A 462 -22.63 -20.04 1.90
N ASP A 463 -21.62 -19.29 1.46
CA ASP A 463 -20.40 -19.07 2.23
C ASP A 463 -20.52 -17.88 3.16
N SER A 464 -21.00 -18.13 4.39
CA SER A 464 -20.94 -17.18 5.48
C SER A 464 -19.57 -17.22 6.17
N ILE A 465 -18.95 -16.05 6.35
CA ILE A 465 -17.77 -15.90 7.18
C ILE A 465 -18.24 -15.89 8.63
N MET A 466 -17.86 -16.91 9.41
CA MET A 466 -17.96 -16.84 10.86
C MET A 466 -16.73 -16.12 11.40
N LEU A 467 -16.94 -15.02 12.10
CA LEU A 467 -15.87 -14.43 12.89
C LEU A 467 -15.80 -15.16 14.23
N PRO A 468 -14.59 -15.52 14.73
CA PRO A 468 -14.45 -16.19 16.00
C PRO A 468 -15.02 -15.33 17.13
N PHE A 469 -15.66 -15.96 18.10
CA PHE A 469 -16.11 -15.30 19.32
C PHE A 469 -14.89 -14.78 20.09
N GLU A 470 -15.01 -13.60 20.68
CA GLU A 470 -14.04 -13.14 21.68
C GLU A 470 -13.96 -14.19 22.78
N LYS A 471 -12.81 -14.87 22.89
CA LYS A 471 -12.40 -15.50 24.13
C LYS A 471 -11.79 -14.39 24.98
N ASP A 472 -12.54 -14.01 25.98
CA ASP A 472 -12.14 -13.25 27.18
C ASP A 472 -11.02 -12.23 27.00
N LYS A 473 -11.41 -10.97 26.78
CA LYS A 473 -10.59 -9.82 27.14
C LYS A 473 -10.76 -9.59 28.66
N GLU A 474 -10.15 -10.42 29.49
CA GLU A 474 -9.75 -10.03 30.84
C GLU A 474 -8.24 -9.68 30.84
N VAL A 475 -7.98 -8.46 31.27
CA VAL A 475 -6.81 -7.68 31.68
C VAL A 475 -6.34 -6.67 30.69
#